data_8461ed55f74ba66ba65d130660bb863f
#
_entry.id   8461ed55f74ba66ba65d130660bb863f
#
_cell.length_a   1.000
_cell.length_b   1.000
_cell.length_c   1.000
_cell.angle_alpha   90.00
_cell.angle_beta   90.00
_cell.angle_gamma   90.00
#
_symmetry.space_group_name_H-M   'P 1'
#
loop_
_entity.id
_entity.type
_entity.pdbx_description
1 polymer ?
#
loop_
_entity_poly.entity_id
_entity_poly.type
_entity_poly.pdbx_seq_one_letter_code
_entity_poly.pdbx_strand_id
1 'polypeptide(L)'
;MRSLAHIDQTNDPLPIVILGGGFAGLFAALHLRDLHSGPIILIDQSWSFVFKPLLYELLTSEVKLELISPRYDELLHNSGITFVLGTVEAIDLEQKQVKLNSGLKYSYRHLVLALGSTTSYLGIPGAKEHALSFRTGYDVFALGQHLRNRLQIATQTEDIEERRALLTVAIVGGGASGVEMAATLADLLPTWYIPLGGNPQDIQIVILQRGSEILKESTSDRLRETAQLELQQRTVSVGVLLESEVKAIHPGVVEFERSGQLERLAAATVVWTTGNATHPVIDSLAIAPENRDKHKRLLVKPTLQLPDFPEVFAGGDCAIEPLNPQPATAQVAYQQGAAIAHNIKALINGKSPTPATVNLRGTLMKLGMHESAVEIFDRYEIKGQLGQAIRLATYLELMPTPARNFVNRTGWFTEEILKQIARV
;
A
#
# COMPACT_ATOMS: atom_id res chain seq x y z
N MET A 1 32.26 -11.89 -3.91
CA MET A 1 31.72 -11.96 -5.28
C MET A 1 31.88 -13.39 -5.78
N ARG A 2 30.88 -14.25 -5.62
CA ARG A 2 30.83 -15.57 -6.28
C ARG A 2 29.96 -15.40 -7.52
N SER A 3 30.56 -15.64 -8.69
CA SER A 3 29.93 -15.65 -10.01
C SER A 3 28.85 -16.75 -10.02
N LEU A 4 27.58 -16.35 -10.14
CA LEU A 4 26.45 -17.22 -10.40
C LEU A 4 26.18 -17.22 -11.92
N ALA A 5 27.11 -17.81 -12.65
CA ALA A 5 26.87 -18.18 -14.06
C ALA A 5 26.55 -19.69 -14.10
N HIS A 6 25.41 -20.03 -14.71
CA HIS A 6 24.92 -21.35 -15.04
C HIS A 6 24.65 -22.30 -13.84
N ILE A 7 23.39 -22.33 -13.43
CA ILE A 7 22.81 -23.52 -12.77
C ILE A 7 22.47 -24.48 -13.92
N ASP A 8 23.47 -25.27 -14.29
CA ASP A 8 23.32 -26.39 -15.22
C ASP A 8 23.08 -27.66 -14.38
N GLN A 9 21.97 -28.34 -14.64
CA GLN A 9 21.61 -29.72 -14.33
C GLN A 9 22.30 -30.39 -13.12
N THR A 10 22.00 -29.88 -11.92
CA THR A 10 22.17 -30.66 -10.70
C THR A 10 20.82 -31.28 -10.33
N ASN A 11 20.87 -32.50 -9.75
CA ASN A 11 19.71 -33.28 -9.29
C ASN A 11 18.89 -32.58 -8.15
N ASP A 12 19.12 -31.32 -7.93
CA ASP A 12 18.40 -30.54 -6.92
C ASP A 12 16.98 -30.19 -7.41
N PRO A 13 15.98 -30.28 -6.54
CA PRO A 13 14.60 -29.97 -6.91
C PRO A 13 14.49 -28.51 -7.34
N LEU A 14 13.76 -28.25 -8.43
CA LEU A 14 13.47 -26.89 -8.88
C LEU A 14 12.90 -26.04 -7.73
N PRO A 15 13.29 -24.76 -7.65
CA PRO A 15 12.87 -23.88 -6.56
C PRO A 15 11.39 -23.51 -6.61
N ILE A 16 10.87 -23.04 -5.47
CA ILE A 16 9.66 -22.25 -5.39
C ILE A 16 10.08 -20.80 -5.65
N VAL A 17 9.55 -20.19 -6.73
CA VAL A 17 9.84 -18.82 -7.11
C VAL A 17 8.68 -17.92 -6.66
N ILE A 18 8.99 -16.85 -5.95
CA ILE A 18 8.02 -15.87 -5.45
C ILE A 18 8.35 -14.52 -6.07
N LEU A 19 7.38 -13.93 -6.77
CA LEU A 19 7.51 -12.65 -7.45
C LEU A 19 6.79 -11.56 -6.67
N GLY A 20 7.57 -10.61 -6.16
CA GLY A 20 7.12 -9.52 -5.30
C GLY A 20 7.30 -9.82 -3.82
N GLY A 21 8.08 -8.97 -3.14
CA GLY A 21 8.38 -9.06 -1.71
C GLY A 21 7.42 -8.28 -0.81
N GLY A 22 6.22 -7.91 -1.31
CA GLY A 22 5.18 -7.29 -0.49
C GLY A 22 4.60 -8.24 0.56
N PHE A 23 3.46 -7.86 1.16
CA PHE A 23 2.85 -8.66 2.23
C PHE A 23 2.58 -10.11 1.81
N ALA A 24 1.97 -10.35 0.66
CA ALA A 24 1.66 -11.72 0.23
C ALA A 24 2.94 -12.54 -0.02
N GLY A 25 3.89 -12.01 -0.80
CA GLY A 25 5.08 -12.76 -1.19
C GLY A 25 6.08 -12.98 -0.05
N LEU A 26 6.37 -11.95 0.75
CA LEU A 26 7.29 -12.09 1.88
C LEU A 26 6.74 -13.07 2.93
N PHE A 27 5.44 -12.97 3.26
CA PHE A 27 4.84 -13.91 4.22
C PHE A 27 4.73 -15.33 3.64
N ALA A 28 4.48 -15.49 2.33
CA ALA A 28 4.58 -16.80 1.68
C ALA A 28 6.00 -17.38 1.82
N ALA A 29 7.04 -16.59 1.56
CA ALA A 29 8.43 -17.03 1.68
C ALA A 29 8.77 -17.47 3.11
N LEU A 30 8.41 -16.67 4.11
CA LEU A 30 8.69 -16.95 5.53
C LEU A 30 7.96 -18.21 6.01
N HIS A 31 6.68 -18.39 5.66
CA HIS A 31 5.93 -19.59 6.02
C HIS A 31 6.45 -20.84 5.30
N LEU A 32 6.84 -20.74 4.01
CA LEU A 32 7.44 -21.87 3.28
C LEU A 32 8.76 -22.30 3.89
N ARG A 33 9.59 -21.37 4.37
CA ARG A 33 10.81 -21.66 5.13
C ARG A 33 10.49 -22.47 6.38
N ASP A 34 9.54 -22.01 7.18
CA ASP A 34 9.15 -22.66 8.44
C ASP A 34 8.59 -24.07 8.23
N LEU A 35 7.97 -24.29 7.08
CA LEU A 35 7.46 -25.59 6.65
C LEU A 35 8.52 -26.48 5.98
N HIS A 36 9.77 -26.03 5.83
CA HIS A 36 10.85 -26.75 5.18
C HIS A 36 10.46 -27.27 3.77
N SER A 37 10.00 -26.34 2.91
CA SER A 37 9.37 -26.68 1.63
C SER A 37 10.36 -26.86 0.47
N GLY A 38 11.67 -26.78 0.68
CA GLY A 38 12.74 -26.85 -0.31
C GLY A 38 13.32 -25.47 -0.68
N PRO A 39 14.09 -25.36 -1.78
CA PRO A 39 14.70 -24.10 -2.19
C PRO A 39 13.64 -23.04 -2.49
N ILE A 40 13.82 -21.83 -1.96
CA ILE A 40 12.91 -20.69 -2.13
C ILE A 40 13.71 -19.51 -2.69
N ILE A 41 13.20 -18.90 -3.76
CA ILE A 41 13.74 -17.67 -4.35
C ILE A 41 12.67 -16.59 -4.26
N LEU A 42 12.97 -15.48 -3.57
CA LEU A 42 12.15 -14.29 -3.53
C LEU A 42 12.75 -13.23 -4.45
N ILE A 43 11.99 -12.78 -5.43
CA ILE A 43 12.40 -11.76 -6.41
C ILE A 43 11.60 -10.49 -6.18
N ASP A 44 12.29 -9.36 -5.99
CA ASP A 44 11.68 -8.03 -5.91
C ASP A 44 12.58 -6.99 -6.60
N GLN A 45 11.98 -5.93 -7.14
CA GLN A 45 12.70 -4.81 -7.75
C GLN A 45 13.31 -3.84 -6.72
N SER A 46 12.92 -3.96 -5.46
CA SER A 46 13.36 -3.12 -4.34
C SER A 46 14.27 -3.91 -3.38
N TRP A 47 15.21 -3.23 -2.75
CA TRP A 47 16.06 -3.82 -1.69
C TRP A 47 15.32 -4.01 -0.35
N SER A 48 14.17 -3.37 -0.19
CA SER A 48 13.50 -3.30 1.10
C SER A 48 12.01 -3.59 0.98
N PHE A 49 11.48 -4.25 1.96
CA PHE A 49 10.06 -4.31 2.22
C PHE A 49 9.53 -2.91 2.60
N VAL A 50 8.28 -2.60 2.30
CA VAL A 50 7.63 -1.36 2.74
C VAL A 50 6.35 -1.67 3.50
N PHE A 51 6.33 -1.29 4.77
CA PHE A 51 5.12 -1.38 5.59
C PHE A 51 4.21 -0.18 5.32
N LYS A 52 3.48 -0.25 4.20
CA LYS A 52 2.65 0.86 3.68
C LYS A 52 1.70 1.49 4.70
N PRO A 53 1.08 0.76 5.65
CA PRO A 53 0.17 1.36 6.63
C PRO A 53 0.81 2.42 7.56
N LEU A 54 2.15 2.50 7.63
CA LEU A 54 2.88 3.50 8.43
C LEU A 54 3.57 4.60 7.59
N LEU A 55 3.22 4.74 6.30
CA LEU A 55 3.77 5.81 5.46
C LEU A 55 3.34 7.22 5.95
N TYR A 56 2.17 7.33 6.57
CA TYR A 56 1.70 8.59 7.15
C TYR A 56 2.56 9.01 8.35
N GLU A 57 2.92 8.06 9.21
CA GLU A 57 3.82 8.29 10.34
C GLU A 57 5.24 8.62 9.88
N LEU A 58 5.67 8.12 8.72
CA LEU A 58 6.93 8.54 8.11
C LEU A 58 6.84 9.99 7.64
N LEU A 59 5.72 10.40 7.03
CA LEU A 59 5.50 11.78 6.58
C LEU A 59 5.51 12.77 7.73
N THR A 60 4.89 12.41 8.86
CA THR A 60 4.84 13.23 10.08
C THR A 60 6.11 13.14 10.92
N SER A 61 7.09 12.32 10.53
CA SER A 61 8.32 12.04 11.28
C SER A 61 8.09 11.35 12.64
N GLU A 62 6.93 10.72 12.84
CA GLU A 62 6.64 9.90 14.01
C GLU A 62 7.43 8.60 13.99
N VAL A 63 7.78 8.11 12.78
CA VAL A 63 8.62 6.92 12.59
C VAL A 63 9.78 7.21 11.64
N LYS A 64 10.85 6.42 11.75
CA LYS A 64 11.97 6.46 10.82
C LYS A 64 11.79 5.46 9.69
N LEU A 65 12.41 5.73 8.53
CA LEU A 65 12.32 4.87 7.34
C LEU A 65 12.78 3.44 7.62
N GLU A 66 13.87 3.28 8.35
CA GLU A 66 14.47 1.97 8.64
C GLU A 66 13.52 1.05 9.42
N LEU A 67 12.61 1.64 10.20
CA LEU A 67 11.61 0.88 10.96
C LEU A 67 10.56 0.28 10.03
N ILE A 68 10.06 1.06 9.07
CA ILE A 68 8.96 0.66 8.19
C ILE A 68 9.43 0.08 6.86
N SER A 69 10.72 0.21 6.55
CA SER A 69 11.32 -0.28 5.30
C SER A 69 12.59 -1.12 5.57
N PRO A 70 12.45 -2.25 6.30
CA PRO A 70 13.57 -3.14 6.56
C PRO A 70 14.08 -3.78 5.27
N ARG A 71 15.39 -3.96 5.18
CA ARG A 71 16.03 -4.57 4.01
C ARG A 71 15.78 -6.08 3.98
N TYR A 72 15.66 -6.63 2.77
CA TYR A 72 15.46 -8.08 2.61
C TYR A 72 16.67 -8.90 3.06
N ASP A 73 17.90 -8.39 2.90
CA ASP A 73 19.09 -9.07 3.41
C ASP A 73 19.10 -9.20 4.95
N GLU A 74 18.50 -8.25 5.67
CA GLU A 74 18.29 -8.32 7.11
C GLU A 74 17.12 -9.24 7.48
N LEU A 75 15.98 -9.11 6.78
CA LEU A 75 14.78 -9.90 7.05
C LEU A 75 14.98 -11.39 6.78
N LEU A 76 15.77 -11.70 5.76
CA LEU A 76 15.99 -13.07 5.28
C LEU A 76 17.35 -13.64 5.73
N HIS A 77 18.06 -12.93 6.61
CA HIS A 77 19.35 -13.38 7.12
C HIS A 77 19.22 -14.74 7.80
N ASN A 78 20.05 -15.71 7.39
CA ASN A 78 20.04 -17.10 7.90
C ASN A 78 18.68 -17.83 7.71
N SER A 79 17.83 -17.37 6.81
CA SER A 79 16.54 -18.00 6.55
C SER A 79 16.60 -19.18 5.55
N GLY A 80 17.68 -19.31 4.79
CA GLY A 80 17.73 -20.23 3.65
C GLY A 80 16.94 -19.78 2.41
N ILE A 81 16.32 -18.60 2.45
CA ILE A 81 15.63 -17.99 1.30
C ILE A 81 16.67 -17.19 0.51
N THR A 82 16.75 -17.45 -0.79
CA THR A 82 17.57 -16.66 -1.71
C THR A 82 16.78 -15.41 -2.14
N PHE A 83 17.27 -14.24 -1.77
CA PHE A 83 16.74 -12.97 -2.28
C PHE A 83 17.44 -12.58 -3.59
N VAL A 84 16.66 -12.21 -4.59
CA VAL A 84 17.15 -11.70 -5.88
C VAL A 84 16.56 -10.32 -6.12
N LEU A 85 17.43 -9.31 -6.16
CA LEU A 85 17.05 -7.99 -6.64
C LEU A 85 16.90 -8.04 -8.16
N GLY A 86 15.71 -7.78 -8.66
CA GLY A 86 15.46 -7.80 -10.09
C GLY A 86 14.04 -7.42 -10.45
N THR A 87 13.91 -6.80 -11.60
CA THR A 87 12.61 -6.48 -12.19
C THR A 87 12.20 -7.61 -13.12
N VAL A 88 11.03 -8.18 -12.88
CA VAL A 88 10.45 -9.21 -13.75
C VAL A 88 10.08 -8.57 -15.08
N GLU A 89 10.61 -9.13 -16.17
CA GLU A 89 10.32 -8.72 -17.55
C GLU A 89 9.16 -9.54 -18.13
N ALA A 90 9.21 -10.87 -17.98
CA ALA A 90 8.22 -11.78 -18.54
C ALA A 90 8.09 -13.06 -17.70
N ILE A 91 6.94 -13.69 -17.79
CA ILE A 91 6.64 -14.98 -17.18
C ILE A 91 6.05 -15.87 -18.27
N ASP A 92 6.68 -17.02 -18.50
CA ASP A 92 6.20 -18.07 -19.36
C ASP A 92 5.63 -19.20 -18.48
N LEU A 93 4.30 -19.30 -18.43
CA LEU A 93 3.60 -20.27 -17.58
C LEU A 93 3.72 -21.68 -18.13
N GLU A 94 3.75 -21.87 -19.47
CA GLU A 94 3.87 -23.17 -20.13
C GLU A 94 5.28 -23.75 -19.95
N GLN A 95 6.33 -22.92 -20.15
CA GLN A 95 7.71 -23.33 -19.99
C GLN A 95 8.19 -23.28 -18.51
N LYS A 96 7.33 -22.85 -17.60
CA LYS A 96 7.62 -22.67 -16.15
C LYS A 96 8.87 -21.83 -15.92
N GLN A 97 8.96 -20.68 -16.57
CA GLN A 97 10.14 -19.84 -16.56
C GLN A 97 9.78 -18.38 -16.28
N VAL A 98 10.58 -17.73 -15.44
CA VAL A 98 10.54 -16.28 -15.16
C VAL A 98 11.79 -15.66 -15.74
N LYS A 99 11.64 -14.57 -16.50
CA LYS A 99 12.73 -13.78 -17.08
C LYS A 99 12.81 -12.40 -16.39
N LEU A 100 13.99 -12.00 -16.01
CA LEU A 100 14.28 -10.65 -15.47
C LEU A 100 14.84 -9.73 -16.55
N ASN A 101 14.70 -8.41 -16.35
CA ASN A 101 15.28 -7.38 -17.24
C ASN A 101 16.80 -7.50 -17.40
N SER A 102 17.49 -8.13 -16.44
CA SER A 102 18.91 -8.43 -16.51
C SER A 102 19.25 -9.57 -17.49
N GLY A 103 18.26 -10.23 -18.06
CA GLY A 103 18.40 -11.42 -18.90
C GLY A 103 18.46 -12.75 -18.11
N LEU A 104 18.58 -12.70 -16.79
CA LEU A 104 18.55 -13.92 -15.96
C LEU A 104 17.19 -14.60 -16.06
N LYS A 105 17.22 -15.94 -16.04
CA LYS A 105 16.03 -16.79 -16.13
C LYS A 105 15.99 -17.76 -14.95
N TYR A 106 14.80 -17.95 -14.40
CA TYR A 106 14.55 -18.85 -13.29
C TYR A 106 13.45 -19.84 -13.68
N SER A 107 13.76 -21.14 -13.71
CA SER A 107 12.77 -22.20 -13.80
C SER A 107 12.22 -22.49 -12.41
N TYR A 108 10.96 -22.91 -12.31
CA TYR A 108 10.31 -23.14 -11.02
C TYR A 108 9.54 -24.45 -10.97
N ARG A 109 9.44 -25.02 -9.77
CA ARG A 109 8.49 -26.09 -9.46
C ARG A 109 7.11 -25.53 -9.10
N HIS A 110 7.08 -24.48 -8.30
CA HIS A 110 5.90 -23.70 -7.97
C HIS A 110 6.20 -22.21 -8.13
N LEU A 111 5.19 -21.45 -8.55
CA LEU A 111 5.29 -20.01 -8.73
C LEU A 111 4.26 -19.30 -7.84
N VAL A 112 4.69 -18.24 -7.18
CA VAL A 112 3.80 -17.34 -6.43
C VAL A 112 3.82 -15.97 -7.07
N LEU A 113 2.67 -15.52 -7.58
CA LEU A 113 2.44 -14.20 -8.14
C LEU A 113 1.95 -13.27 -7.03
N ALA A 114 2.82 -12.41 -6.53
CA ALA A 114 2.55 -11.47 -5.43
C ALA A 114 3.02 -10.05 -5.76
N LEU A 115 2.98 -9.67 -7.06
CA LEU A 115 3.47 -8.39 -7.58
C LEU A 115 2.60 -7.18 -7.16
N GLY A 116 1.45 -7.43 -6.52
CA GLY A 116 0.57 -6.38 -6.03
C GLY A 116 -0.08 -5.56 -7.14
N SER A 117 -0.22 -4.27 -6.89
CA SER A 117 -0.84 -3.30 -7.80
C SER A 117 0.06 -2.10 -8.02
N THR A 118 -0.16 -1.39 -9.14
CA THR A 118 0.48 -0.11 -9.46
C THR A 118 -0.54 1.03 -9.41
N THR A 119 -0.07 2.27 -9.41
CA THR A 119 -0.95 3.43 -9.53
C THR A 119 -1.55 3.50 -10.93
N SER A 120 -2.86 3.57 -11.01
CA SER A 120 -3.58 3.93 -12.22
C SER A 120 -3.98 5.40 -12.18
N TYR A 121 -3.59 6.14 -13.19
CA TYR A 121 -4.05 7.52 -13.36
C TYR A 121 -5.35 7.60 -14.17
N LEU A 122 -6.03 6.46 -14.39
CA LEU A 122 -7.35 6.33 -15.04
C LEU A 122 -7.44 6.97 -16.43
N GLY A 123 -6.29 7.17 -17.10
CA GLY A 123 -6.23 7.85 -18.39
C GLY A 123 -6.49 9.36 -18.33
N ILE A 124 -6.48 9.96 -17.14
CA ILE A 124 -6.73 11.38 -16.94
C ILE A 124 -5.51 12.18 -17.42
N PRO A 125 -5.68 13.09 -18.37
CA PRO A 125 -4.60 13.91 -18.91
C PRO A 125 -3.86 14.68 -17.82
N GLY A 126 -2.53 14.65 -17.85
CA GLY A 126 -1.63 15.34 -16.91
C GLY A 126 -1.60 14.78 -15.50
N ALA A 127 -2.39 13.74 -15.18
CA ALA A 127 -2.40 13.17 -13.83
C ALA A 127 -1.06 12.50 -13.47
N LYS A 128 -0.45 11.79 -14.42
CA LYS A 128 0.85 11.13 -14.21
C LYS A 128 1.99 12.12 -14.04
N GLU A 129 1.93 13.24 -14.75
CA GLU A 129 2.97 14.27 -14.82
C GLU A 129 2.90 15.26 -13.64
N HIS A 130 1.71 15.54 -13.13
CA HIS A 130 1.47 16.65 -12.20
C HIS A 130 0.92 16.24 -10.83
N ALA A 131 0.50 14.98 -10.65
CA ALA A 131 0.07 14.51 -9.36
C ALA A 131 1.15 13.66 -8.66
N LEU A 132 1.21 13.78 -7.35
CA LEU A 132 2.13 13.04 -6.48
C LEU A 132 1.45 11.74 -6.00
N SER A 133 2.12 10.62 -6.17
CA SER A 133 1.70 9.34 -5.60
C SER A 133 2.12 9.20 -4.14
N PHE A 134 1.52 8.23 -3.42
CA PHE A 134 1.85 7.97 -2.02
C PHE A 134 1.83 6.46 -1.74
N ARG A 135 2.91 5.76 -2.14
CA ARG A 135 2.98 4.28 -2.07
C ARG A 135 4.30 3.75 -1.53
N THR A 136 5.35 4.57 -1.55
CA THR A 136 6.72 4.19 -1.18
C THR A 136 7.33 5.22 -0.23
N GLY A 137 8.43 4.86 0.45
CA GLY A 137 9.19 5.83 1.24
C GLY A 137 9.73 7.00 0.40
N TYR A 138 10.07 6.75 -0.87
CA TYR A 138 10.49 7.81 -1.79
C TYR A 138 9.35 8.81 -2.05
N ASP A 139 8.12 8.32 -2.28
CA ASP A 139 6.95 9.20 -2.47
C ASP A 139 6.71 10.08 -1.23
N VAL A 140 6.88 9.52 -0.03
CA VAL A 140 6.74 10.26 1.23
C VAL A 140 7.75 11.40 1.31
N PHE A 141 9.02 11.15 1.00
CA PHE A 141 10.05 12.20 1.02
C PHE A 141 9.80 13.25 -0.07
N ALA A 142 9.43 12.82 -1.29
CA ALA A 142 9.11 13.72 -2.39
C ALA A 142 7.93 14.63 -2.04
N LEU A 143 6.84 14.06 -1.50
CA LEU A 143 5.67 14.83 -1.05
C LEU A 143 6.04 15.79 0.09
N GLY A 144 6.76 15.31 1.10
CA GLY A 144 7.17 16.14 2.24
C GLY A 144 8.07 17.31 1.83
N GLN A 145 9.02 17.09 0.93
CA GLN A 145 9.88 18.15 0.37
C GLN A 145 9.08 19.14 -0.47
N HIS A 146 8.19 18.64 -1.34
CA HIS A 146 7.32 19.47 -2.17
C HIS A 146 6.46 20.40 -1.29
N LEU A 147 5.78 19.86 -0.29
CA LEU A 147 4.91 20.63 0.60
C LEU A 147 5.68 21.73 1.36
N ARG A 148 6.84 21.38 1.96
CA ARG A 148 7.68 22.40 2.65
C ARG A 148 8.11 23.51 1.71
N ASN A 149 8.50 23.17 0.48
CA ASN A 149 8.87 24.18 -0.52
C ASN A 149 7.68 25.08 -0.87
N ARG A 150 6.45 24.54 -1.04
CA ARG A 150 5.25 25.34 -1.34
C ARG A 150 4.92 26.29 -0.18
N LEU A 151 4.99 25.82 1.06
CA LEU A 151 4.79 26.66 2.24
C LEU A 151 5.81 27.80 2.32
N GLN A 152 7.09 27.52 2.04
CA GLN A 152 8.14 28.53 2.04
C GLN A 152 7.95 29.57 0.93
N ILE A 153 7.61 29.19 -0.28
CA ILE A 153 7.31 30.11 -1.38
C ILE A 153 6.10 30.98 -1.02
N ALA A 154 5.05 30.38 -0.45
CA ALA A 154 3.83 31.10 -0.06
C ALA A 154 4.09 32.26 0.91
N THR A 155 5.08 32.13 1.84
CA THR A 155 5.44 33.22 2.75
C THR A 155 6.11 34.41 2.06
N GLN A 156 6.61 34.21 0.83
CA GLN A 156 7.31 35.22 0.04
C GLN A 156 6.46 35.78 -1.11
N THR A 157 5.28 35.18 -1.33
CA THR A 157 4.36 35.55 -2.44
C THR A 157 3.41 36.64 -2.00
N GLU A 158 3.42 37.77 -2.67
CA GLU A 158 2.52 38.92 -2.39
C GLU A 158 1.16 38.72 -3.06
N ASP A 159 1.12 38.12 -4.24
CA ASP A 159 -0.13 37.84 -4.97
C ASP A 159 -1.00 36.87 -4.16
N ILE A 160 -2.22 37.29 -3.86
CA ILE A 160 -3.16 36.56 -3.00
C ILE A 160 -3.62 35.25 -3.65
N GLU A 161 -3.89 35.29 -4.96
CA GLU A 161 -4.38 34.11 -5.67
C GLU A 161 -3.27 33.06 -5.88
N GLU A 162 -2.06 33.52 -6.21
CA GLU A 162 -0.90 32.63 -6.29
C GLU A 162 -0.57 32.02 -4.92
N ARG A 163 -0.57 32.81 -3.86
CA ARG A 163 -0.35 32.31 -2.49
C ARG A 163 -1.41 31.31 -2.08
N ARG A 164 -2.68 31.55 -2.41
CA ARG A 164 -3.79 30.63 -2.16
C ARG A 164 -3.58 29.31 -2.89
N ALA A 165 -3.17 29.33 -4.16
CA ALA A 165 -2.88 28.14 -4.93
C ALA A 165 -1.72 27.32 -4.31
N LEU A 166 -0.65 27.98 -3.84
CA LEU A 166 0.49 27.37 -3.16
C LEU A 166 0.10 26.67 -1.86
N LEU A 167 -0.88 27.20 -1.13
CA LEU A 167 -1.39 26.67 0.14
C LEU A 167 -2.55 25.69 -0.03
N THR A 168 -3.00 25.45 -1.26
CA THR A 168 -4.09 24.50 -1.57
C THR A 168 -3.51 23.13 -1.92
N VAL A 169 -3.99 22.11 -1.20
CA VAL A 169 -3.72 20.69 -1.49
C VAL A 169 -4.99 20.00 -1.96
N ALA A 170 -5.00 19.55 -3.20
CA ALA A 170 -6.06 18.74 -3.77
C ALA A 170 -5.74 17.25 -3.59
N ILE A 171 -6.64 16.48 -3.02
CA ILE A 171 -6.52 15.03 -2.85
C ILE A 171 -7.55 14.36 -3.76
N VAL A 172 -7.08 13.60 -4.74
CA VAL A 172 -7.95 12.91 -5.69
C VAL A 172 -8.27 11.51 -5.18
N GLY A 173 -9.51 11.31 -4.76
CA GLY A 173 -10.04 10.08 -4.21
C GLY A 173 -10.39 10.17 -2.73
N GLY A 174 -11.65 9.88 -2.39
CA GLY A 174 -12.19 9.88 -1.03
C GLY A 174 -12.26 8.47 -0.40
N GLY A 175 -11.40 7.54 -0.83
CA GLY A 175 -11.20 6.25 -0.16
C GLY A 175 -10.36 6.38 1.11
N ALA A 176 -10.06 5.27 1.79
CA ALA A 176 -9.30 5.26 3.04
C ALA A 176 -7.98 6.05 2.93
N SER A 177 -7.20 5.83 1.87
CA SER A 177 -5.92 6.52 1.68
C SER A 177 -6.06 8.04 1.54
N GLY A 178 -7.11 8.52 0.85
CA GLY A 178 -7.34 9.95 0.68
C GLY A 178 -7.81 10.62 1.97
N VAL A 179 -8.67 9.96 2.72
CA VAL A 179 -9.16 10.43 4.02
C VAL A 179 -8.02 10.49 5.05
N GLU A 180 -7.20 9.44 5.15
CA GLU A 180 -6.02 9.41 6.03
C GLU A 180 -5.00 10.50 5.65
N MET A 181 -4.77 10.70 4.35
CA MET A 181 -3.88 11.75 3.84
C MET A 181 -4.41 13.13 4.22
N ALA A 182 -5.68 13.40 3.96
CA ALA A 182 -6.31 14.69 4.27
C ALA A 182 -6.24 15.01 5.77
N ALA A 183 -6.63 14.07 6.62
CA ALA A 183 -6.58 14.23 8.07
C ALA A 183 -5.15 14.44 8.57
N THR A 184 -4.18 13.68 8.03
CA THR A 184 -2.76 13.85 8.40
C THR A 184 -2.23 15.22 8.00
N LEU A 185 -2.49 15.68 6.78
CA LEU A 185 -2.00 16.97 6.29
C LEU A 185 -2.67 18.14 7.00
N ALA A 186 -3.95 18.00 7.40
CA ALA A 186 -4.68 19.03 8.12
C ALA A 186 -4.06 19.38 9.48
N ASP A 187 -3.42 18.43 10.12
CA ASP A 187 -2.68 18.66 11.37
C ASP A 187 -1.19 18.97 11.12
N LEU A 188 -0.58 18.37 10.08
CA LEU A 188 0.85 18.48 9.82
C LEU A 188 1.24 19.84 9.23
N LEU A 189 0.52 20.34 8.22
CA LEU A 189 0.89 21.56 7.52
C LEU A 189 0.95 22.79 8.43
N PRO A 190 0.02 22.99 9.38
CA PRO A 190 0.14 24.06 10.39
C PRO A 190 1.44 24.00 11.16
N THR A 191 1.92 22.80 11.55
CA THR A 191 3.17 22.66 12.32
C THR A 191 4.40 23.12 11.53
N TRP A 192 4.35 23.11 10.20
CA TRP A 192 5.41 23.58 9.32
C TRP A 192 5.23 25.05 8.92
N TYR A 193 4.00 25.54 8.81
CA TYR A 193 3.70 26.86 8.27
C TYR A 193 3.78 27.97 9.34
N ILE A 194 3.29 27.71 10.56
CA ILE A 194 3.34 28.67 11.67
C ILE A 194 4.77 29.14 11.98
N PRO A 195 5.79 28.26 12.07
CA PRO A 195 7.17 28.71 12.31
C PRO A 195 7.76 29.59 11.20
N LEU A 196 7.18 29.54 9.99
CA LEU A 196 7.55 30.41 8.87
C LEU A 196 6.84 31.78 8.90
N GLY A 197 5.99 32.04 9.91
CA GLY A 197 5.18 33.24 10.03
C GLY A 197 3.85 33.17 9.28
N GLY A 198 3.47 32.00 8.77
CA GLY A 198 2.21 31.81 8.04
C GLY A 198 1.00 31.67 8.96
N ASN A 199 -0.18 32.03 8.43
CA ASN A 199 -1.45 31.81 9.10
C ASN A 199 -2.04 30.44 8.67
N PRO A 200 -2.25 29.48 9.60
CA PRO A 200 -2.77 28.15 9.25
C PRO A 200 -4.16 28.19 8.63
N GLN A 201 -4.94 29.26 8.85
CA GLN A 201 -6.27 29.41 8.22
C GLN A 201 -6.21 29.68 6.71
N ASP A 202 -5.04 30.03 6.17
CA ASP A 202 -4.84 30.22 4.73
C ASP A 202 -4.64 28.87 4.01
N ILE A 203 -4.34 27.79 4.75
CA ILE A 203 -4.16 26.43 4.19
C ILE A 203 -5.52 25.86 3.80
N GLN A 204 -5.59 25.28 2.60
CA GLN A 204 -6.78 24.59 2.10
C GLN A 204 -6.46 23.16 1.76
N ILE A 205 -7.25 22.21 2.25
CA ILE A 205 -7.17 20.80 1.89
C ILE A 205 -8.51 20.37 1.37
N VAL A 206 -8.54 19.85 0.14
CA VAL A 206 -9.77 19.50 -0.56
C VAL A 206 -9.70 18.08 -1.09
N ILE A 207 -10.64 17.23 -0.70
CA ILE A 207 -10.85 15.90 -1.28
C ILE A 207 -11.79 16.03 -2.45
N LEU A 208 -11.36 15.60 -3.65
CA LEU A 208 -12.20 15.45 -4.85
C LEU A 208 -12.63 13.99 -4.96
N GLN A 209 -13.93 13.72 -4.76
CA GLN A 209 -14.50 12.38 -4.78
C GLN A 209 -15.57 12.25 -5.86
N ARG A 210 -15.38 11.32 -6.81
CA ARG A 210 -16.35 11.06 -7.89
C ARG A 210 -17.72 10.55 -7.38
N GLY A 211 -17.70 9.75 -6.30
CA GLY A 211 -18.92 9.19 -5.72
C GLY A 211 -19.69 10.20 -4.86
N SER A 212 -20.90 9.81 -4.48
CA SER A 212 -21.79 10.58 -3.60
C SER A 212 -21.39 10.56 -2.12
N GLU A 213 -20.36 9.80 -1.76
CA GLU A 213 -19.87 9.67 -0.37
C GLU A 213 -18.40 9.26 -0.36
N ILE A 214 -17.68 9.58 0.72
CA ILE A 214 -16.34 9.07 0.98
C ILE A 214 -16.42 7.68 1.62
N LEU A 215 -15.33 6.88 1.53
CA LEU A 215 -15.19 5.58 2.21
C LEU A 215 -16.26 4.52 1.85
N LYS A 216 -16.96 4.67 0.74
CA LYS A 216 -18.12 3.85 0.35
C LYS A 216 -17.87 2.34 0.39
N GLU A 217 -16.69 1.89 -0.01
CA GLU A 217 -16.39 0.46 -0.21
C GLU A 217 -15.55 -0.17 0.92
N SER A 218 -15.12 0.64 1.89
CA SER A 218 -14.07 0.22 2.83
C SER A 218 -14.45 0.23 4.30
N THR A 219 -15.63 0.78 4.67
CA THR A 219 -15.97 0.98 6.08
C THR A 219 -17.47 0.91 6.33
N SER A 220 -17.86 0.72 7.60
CA SER A 220 -19.24 0.88 8.06
C SER A 220 -19.72 2.33 7.94
N ASP A 221 -21.04 2.53 7.91
CA ASP A 221 -21.65 3.87 7.90
C ASP A 221 -21.20 4.68 9.13
N ARG A 222 -21.08 4.03 10.27
CA ARG A 222 -20.64 4.66 11.52
C ARG A 222 -19.20 5.19 11.44
N LEU A 223 -18.26 4.40 10.93
CA LEU A 223 -16.88 4.84 10.78
C LEU A 223 -16.76 5.93 9.72
N ARG A 224 -17.62 5.90 8.69
CA ARG A 224 -17.72 6.97 7.69
C ARG A 224 -18.18 8.29 8.29
N GLU A 225 -19.25 8.28 9.09
CA GLU A 225 -19.73 9.46 9.82
C GLU A 225 -18.65 10.03 10.74
N THR A 226 -17.97 9.15 11.48
CA THR A 226 -16.84 9.54 12.32
C THR A 226 -15.74 10.23 11.50
N ALA A 227 -15.33 9.64 10.39
CA ALA A 227 -14.29 10.21 9.56
C ALA A 227 -14.70 11.59 8.99
N GLN A 228 -15.97 11.76 8.59
CA GLN A 228 -16.48 13.07 8.12
C GLN A 228 -16.43 14.14 9.23
N LEU A 229 -16.84 13.80 10.44
CA LEU A 229 -16.78 14.72 11.57
C LEU A 229 -15.35 15.10 11.93
N GLU A 230 -14.45 14.10 11.98
CA GLU A 230 -13.05 14.31 12.29
C GLU A 230 -12.36 15.21 11.25
N LEU A 231 -12.65 15.04 9.95
CA LEU A 231 -12.10 15.90 8.90
C LEU A 231 -12.51 17.37 9.05
N GLN A 232 -13.71 17.64 9.57
CA GLN A 232 -14.20 19.01 9.82
C GLN A 232 -13.59 19.63 11.08
N GLN A 233 -13.17 18.82 12.06
CA GLN A 233 -12.66 19.26 13.36
C GLN A 233 -11.14 19.34 13.42
N ARG A 234 -10.41 19.01 12.33
CA ARG A 234 -8.95 19.12 12.28
C ARG A 234 -8.49 20.57 12.42
N THR A 235 -7.22 20.75 12.73
CA THR A 235 -6.56 22.07 12.85
C THR A 235 -6.84 22.94 11.63
N VAL A 236 -6.81 22.33 10.45
CA VAL A 236 -7.33 22.88 9.19
C VAL A 236 -8.52 22.05 8.75
N SER A 237 -9.70 22.67 8.63
CA SER A 237 -10.89 21.96 8.16
C SER A 237 -10.70 21.44 6.72
N VAL A 238 -11.05 20.18 6.50
CA VAL A 238 -10.94 19.56 5.19
C VAL A 238 -12.24 19.72 4.40
N GLY A 239 -12.15 20.34 3.22
CA GLY A 239 -13.24 20.41 2.27
C GLY A 239 -13.42 19.07 1.56
N VAL A 240 -14.68 18.63 1.41
CA VAL A 240 -15.01 17.39 0.67
C VAL A 240 -15.96 17.77 -0.48
N LEU A 241 -15.47 17.65 -1.71
CA LEU A 241 -16.27 17.84 -2.92
C LEU A 241 -16.69 16.48 -3.46
N LEU A 242 -17.92 16.10 -3.16
CA LEU A 242 -18.56 14.88 -3.65
C LEU A 242 -19.05 15.10 -5.09
N GLU A 243 -19.31 13.99 -5.80
CA GLU A 243 -19.77 13.98 -7.19
C GLU A 243 -18.85 14.78 -8.11
N SER A 244 -17.55 14.83 -7.78
CA SER A 244 -16.51 15.61 -8.45
C SER A 244 -15.57 14.68 -9.20
N GLU A 245 -15.76 14.56 -10.51
CA GLU A 245 -14.95 13.71 -11.38
C GLU A 245 -13.81 14.52 -12.00
N VAL A 246 -12.57 14.22 -11.62
CA VAL A 246 -11.38 14.87 -12.19
C VAL A 246 -11.28 14.54 -13.68
N LYS A 247 -11.14 15.56 -14.53
CA LYS A 247 -11.06 15.44 -16.00
C LYS A 247 -9.65 15.69 -16.53
N ALA A 248 -8.90 16.60 -15.91
CA ALA A 248 -7.51 16.88 -16.26
C ALA A 248 -6.74 17.49 -15.07
N ILE A 249 -5.42 17.34 -15.07
CA ILE A 249 -4.52 18.01 -14.13
C ILE A 249 -3.48 18.79 -14.94
N HIS A 250 -3.41 20.08 -14.67
CA HIS A 250 -2.43 20.99 -15.25
C HIS A 250 -1.47 21.50 -14.16
N PRO A 251 -0.33 22.13 -14.53
CA PRO A 251 0.52 22.77 -13.54
C PRO A 251 -0.26 23.77 -12.69
N GLY A 252 -0.46 23.45 -11.39
CA GLY A 252 -1.15 24.31 -10.44
C GLY A 252 -2.68 24.34 -10.52
N VAL A 253 -3.32 23.51 -11.37
CA VAL A 253 -4.79 23.50 -11.53
C VAL A 253 -5.32 22.09 -11.72
N VAL A 254 -6.41 21.77 -11.00
CA VAL A 254 -7.21 20.55 -11.24
C VAL A 254 -8.52 20.94 -11.88
N GLU A 255 -8.84 20.35 -13.02
CA GLU A 255 -10.14 20.44 -13.68
C GLU A 255 -11.00 19.23 -13.31
N PHE A 256 -12.23 19.48 -12.90
CA PHE A 256 -13.18 18.42 -12.53
C PHE A 256 -14.61 18.82 -12.94
N GLU A 257 -15.42 17.82 -13.19
CA GLU A 257 -16.85 17.99 -13.47
C GLU A 257 -17.66 17.72 -12.22
N ARG A 258 -18.56 18.64 -11.86
CA ARG A 258 -19.49 18.49 -10.76
C ARG A 258 -20.87 19.02 -11.19
N SER A 259 -21.91 18.22 -10.97
CA SER A 259 -23.28 18.57 -11.37
C SER A 259 -23.40 18.96 -12.87
N GLY A 260 -22.59 18.33 -13.74
CA GLY A 260 -22.56 18.57 -15.17
C GLY A 260 -21.86 19.88 -15.60
N GLN A 261 -21.17 20.54 -14.66
CA GLN A 261 -20.38 21.75 -14.92
C GLN A 261 -18.90 21.49 -14.73
N LEU A 262 -18.07 22.02 -15.63
CA LEU A 262 -16.62 21.97 -15.49
C LEU A 262 -16.16 23.06 -14.54
N GLU A 263 -15.56 22.66 -13.44
CA GLU A 263 -14.99 23.54 -12.42
C GLU A 263 -13.46 23.43 -12.41
N ARG A 264 -12.79 24.44 -11.85
CA ARG A 264 -11.34 24.49 -11.70
C ARG A 264 -10.96 24.81 -10.25
N LEU A 265 -10.01 24.05 -9.71
CA LEU A 265 -9.40 24.29 -8.42
C LEU A 265 -7.93 24.65 -8.64
N ALA A 266 -7.54 25.87 -8.26
CA ALA A 266 -6.13 26.26 -8.22
C ALA A 266 -5.47 25.55 -7.03
N ALA A 267 -4.53 24.64 -7.29
CA ALA A 267 -3.84 23.84 -6.28
C ALA A 267 -2.42 23.48 -6.77
N ALA A 268 -1.41 23.99 -6.11
CA ALA A 268 -0.02 23.73 -6.46
C ALA A 268 0.43 22.32 -6.00
N THR A 269 -0.38 21.64 -5.18
CA THR A 269 -0.15 20.27 -4.75
C THR A 269 -1.36 19.41 -5.07
N VAL A 270 -1.15 18.35 -5.84
CA VAL A 270 -2.17 17.34 -6.12
C VAL A 270 -1.65 15.99 -5.64
N VAL A 271 -2.37 15.34 -4.72
CA VAL A 271 -2.04 13.99 -4.24
C VAL A 271 -3.01 12.99 -4.84
N TRP A 272 -2.46 11.97 -5.51
CA TRP A 272 -3.24 10.95 -6.18
C TRP A 272 -3.39 9.72 -5.29
N THR A 273 -4.59 9.48 -4.77
CA THR A 273 -4.88 8.38 -3.83
C THR A 273 -5.87 7.36 -4.36
N THR A 274 -6.29 7.50 -5.62
CA THR A 274 -7.26 6.62 -6.29
C THR A 274 -6.62 5.81 -7.41
N GLY A 275 -7.34 4.81 -7.91
CA GLY A 275 -6.93 4.04 -9.07
C GLY A 275 -5.80 3.03 -8.77
N ASN A 276 -6.21 1.77 -8.59
CA ASN A 276 -5.28 0.64 -8.60
C ASN A 276 -5.34 -0.05 -9.97
N ALA A 277 -4.19 -0.27 -10.57
CA ALA A 277 -4.03 -1.09 -11.77
C ALA A 277 -3.30 -2.38 -11.43
N THR A 278 -3.60 -3.43 -12.14
CA THR A 278 -2.81 -4.66 -12.12
C THR A 278 -1.39 -4.37 -12.60
N HIS A 279 -0.41 -5.01 -11.99
CA HIS A 279 0.98 -4.86 -12.39
C HIS A 279 1.16 -5.24 -13.87
N PRO A 280 1.91 -4.48 -14.70
CA PRO A 280 2.03 -4.70 -16.14
C PRO A 280 2.42 -6.14 -16.52
N VAL A 281 3.31 -6.77 -15.77
CA VAL A 281 3.70 -8.17 -15.98
C VAL A 281 2.53 -9.14 -15.77
N ILE A 282 1.65 -8.84 -14.81
CA ILE A 282 0.42 -9.63 -14.60
C ILE A 282 -0.56 -9.40 -15.75
N ASP A 283 -0.70 -8.15 -16.23
CA ASP A 283 -1.56 -7.82 -17.36
C ASP A 283 -1.11 -8.51 -18.66
N SER A 284 0.21 -8.68 -18.84
CA SER A 284 0.79 -9.35 -20.03
C SER A 284 0.80 -10.87 -20.01
N LEU A 285 0.39 -11.53 -18.90
CA LEU A 285 0.33 -12.99 -18.83
C LEU A 285 -0.63 -13.55 -19.88
N ALA A 286 -0.24 -14.66 -20.52
CA ALA A 286 -1.06 -15.43 -21.45
C ALA A 286 -2.17 -16.20 -20.69
N ILE A 287 -3.12 -15.46 -20.11
CA ILE A 287 -4.27 -15.96 -19.37
C ILE A 287 -5.53 -15.44 -20.05
N ALA A 288 -6.47 -16.34 -20.27
CA ALA A 288 -7.74 -16.05 -20.93
C ALA A 288 -8.50 -14.90 -20.23
N PRO A 289 -9.18 -14.00 -20.98
CA PRO A 289 -9.91 -12.87 -20.42
C PRO A 289 -10.95 -13.26 -19.36
N GLU A 290 -11.61 -14.42 -19.52
CA GLU A 290 -12.57 -14.98 -18.55
C GLU A 290 -11.95 -15.35 -17.20
N ASN A 291 -10.63 -15.53 -17.13
CA ASN A 291 -9.87 -15.78 -15.91
C ASN A 291 -9.32 -14.47 -15.31
N ARG A 292 -9.91 -13.33 -15.68
CA ARG A 292 -9.61 -12.00 -15.14
C ARG A 292 -10.88 -11.27 -14.74
N ASP A 293 -10.80 -10.44 -13.70
CA ASP A 293 -11.90 -9.55 -13.35
C ASP A 293 -11.90 -8.26 -14.19
N LYS A 294 -12.89 -7.40 -13.97
CA LYS A 294 -13.03 -6.09 -14.65
C LYS A 294 -11.83 -5.14 -14.42
N HIS A 295 -11.01 -5.39 -13.41
CA HIS A 295 -9.79 -4.64 -13.10
C HIS A 295 -8.53 -5.38 -13.57
N LYS A 296 -8.70 -6.44 -14.40
CA LYS A 296 -7.65 -7.30 -14.93
C LYS A 296 -6.88 -8.12 -13.87
N ARG A 297 -7.37 -8.20 -12.62
CA ARG A 297 -6.82 -9.08 -11.60
C ARG A 297 -7.03 -10.54 -11.99
N LEU A 298 -6.10 -11.40 -11.59
CA LEU A 298 -6.19 -12.84 -11.84
C LEU A 298 -7.32 -13.45 -11.00
N LEU A 299 -8.24 -14.16 -11.63
CA LEU A 299 -9.20 -14.99 -10.91
C LEU A 299 -8.48 -16.24 -10.39
N VAL A 300 -8.62 -16.50 -9.11
CA VAL A 300 -8.03 -17.68 -8.47
C VAL A 300 -9.10 -18.57 -7.86
N LYS A 301 -8.77 -19.87 -7.74
CA LYS A 301 -9.57 -20.83 -6.97
C LYS A 301 -9.59 -20.45 -5.49
N PRO A 302 -10.52 -21.00 -4.67
CA PRO A 302 -10.48 -20.81 -3.20
C PRO A 302 -9.14 -21.22 -2.57
N THR A 303 -8.37 -22.09 -3.22
CA THR A 303 -7.02 -22.50 -2.83
C THR A 303 -5.92 -21.51 -3.21
N LEU A 304 -6.27 -20.38 -3.84
CA LEU A 304 -5.39 -19.35 -4.40
C LEU A 304 -4.53 -19.82 -5.60
N GLN A 305 -4.88 -20.94 -6.22
CA GLN A 305 -4.26 -21.43 -7.45
C GLN A 305 -4.90 -20.78 -8.68
N LEU A 306 -4.13 -20.62 -9.74
CA LEU A 306 -4.70 -20.32 -11.07
C LEU A 306 -5.53 -21.52 -11.58
N PRO A 307 -6.65 -21.28 -12.30
CA PRO A 307 -7.50 -22.36 -12.80
C PRO A 307 -6.76 -23.38 -13.68
N ASP A 308 -5.94 -22.90 -14.62
CA ASP A 308 -5.29 -23.70 -15.65
C ASP A 308 -3.86 -24.14 -15.29
N PHE A 309 -3.26 -23.53 -14.24
CA PHE A 309 -1.89 -23.77 -13.79
C PHE A 309 -1.87 -24.12 -12.30
N PRO A 310 -2.08 -25.38 -11.92
CA PRO A 310 -2.23 -25.78 -10.51
C PRO A 310 -0.96 -25.59 -9.66
N GLU A 311 0.21 -25.46 -10.28
CA GLU A 311 1.48 -25.14 -9.62
C GLU A 311 1.69 -23.64 -9.40
N VAL A 312 0.81 -22.78 -9.97
CA VAL A 312 0.91 -21.32 -9.87
C VAL A 312 -0.14 -20.78 -8.92
N PHE A 313 0.30 -20.03 -7.95
CA PHE A 313 -0.53 -19.38 -6.95
C PHE A 313 -0.49 -17.86 -7.15
N ALA A 314 -1.58 -17.16 -6.82
CA ALA A 314 -1.59 -15.71 -6.83
C ALA A 314 -2.32 -15.16 -5.59
N GLY A 315 -1.80 -14.06 -5.04
CA GLY A 315 -2.36 -13.42 -3.84
C GLY A 315 -1.99 -11.95 -3.71
N GLY A 316 -2.66 -11.25 -2.79
CA GLY A 316 -2.61 -9.80 -2.65
C GLY A 316 -3.36 -9.08 -3.78
N ASP A 317 -2.99 -7.83 -4.05
CA ASP A 317 -3.74 -6.93 -4.93
C ASP A 317 -3.80 -7.38 -6.42
N CYS A 318 -2.95 -8.32 -6.85
CA CYS A 318 -2.93 -8.81 -8.23
C CYS A 318 -3.94 -9.93 -8.51
N ALA A 319 -4.61 -10.47 -7.48
CA ALA A 319 -5.52 -11.62 -7.60
C ALA A 319 -6.82 -11.39 -6.83
N ILE A 320 -7.85 -12.15 -7.19
CA ILE A 320 -9.14 -12.15 -6.49
C ILE A 320 -9.79 -13.53 -6.59
N GLU A 321 -10.33 -14.00 -5.46
CA GLU A 321 -11.20 -15.17 -5.41
C GLU A 321 -12.64 -14.71 -5.64
N PRO A 322 -13.29 -15.09 -6.76
CA PRO A 322 -14.56 -14.49 -7.17
C PRO A 322 -15.76 -14.86 -6.31
N LEU A 323 -15.74 -16.02 -5.62
CA LEU A 323 -16.85 -16.48 -4.78
C LEU A 323 -16.83 -15.84 -3.39
N ASN A 324 -15.65 -15.41 -2.93
CA ASN A 324 -15.46 -14.74 -1.65
C ASN A 324 -14.45 -13.59 -1.79
N PRO A 325 -14.78 -12.53 -2.53
CA PRO A 325 -13.86 -11.45 -2.84
C PRO A 325 -13.42 -10.71 -1.57
N GLN A 326 -12.11 -10.61 -1.38
CA GLN A 326 -11.50 -9.93 -0.24
C GLN A 326 -11.00 -8.53 -0.65
N PRO A 327 -11.03 -7.53 0.26
CA PRO A 327 -10.48 -6.22 -0.01
C PRO A 327 -8.95 -6.26 -0.18
N ALA A 328 -8.41 -5.37 -1.03
CA ALA A 328 -6.98 -5.24 -1.26
C ALA A 328 -6.30 -4.53 -0.07
N THR A 329 -6.01 -5.27 0.99
CA THR A 329 -5.39 -4.78 2.22
C THR A 329 -4.18 -5.62 2.63
N ALA A 330 -3.29 -5.02 3.43
CA ALA A 330 -2.16 -5.73 4.03
C ALA A 330 -2.62 -6.94 4.85
N GLN A 331 -3.75 -6.79 5.58
CA GLN A 331 -4.33 -7.85 6.41
C GLN A 331 -4.77 -9.07 5.60
N VAL A 332 -5.34 -8.86 4.43
CA VAL A 332 -5.69 -9.94 3.50
C VAL A 332 -4.44 -10.56 2.89
N ALA A 333 -3.53 -9.72 2.39
CA ALA A 333 -2.37 -10.17 1.64
C ALA A 333 -1.44 -11.08 2.46
N TYR A 334 -1.16 -10.75 3.75
CA TYR A 334 -0.29 -11.60 4.55
C TYR A 334 -0.94 -12.96 4.87
N GLN A 335 -2.26 -13.00 5.10
CA GLN A 335 -2.98 -14.26 5.35
C GLN A 335 -3.04 -15.13 4.09
N GLN A 336 -3.24 -14.51 2.92
CA GLN A 336 -3.14 -15.21 1.64
C GLN A 336 -1.74 -15.78 1.42
N GLY A 337 -0.67 -15.04 1.76
CA GLY A 337 0.69 -15.54 1.70
C GLY A 337 0.90 -16.80 2.55
N ALA A 338 0.40 -16.81 3.79
CA ALA A 338 0.43 -17.98 4.66
C ALA A 338 -0.35 -19.17 4.08
N ALA A 339 -1.56 -18.93 3.56
CA ALA A 339 -2.40 -19.97 2.94
C ALA A 339 -1.73 -20.57 1.68
N ILE A 340 -1.12 -19.74 0.83
CA ILE A 340 -0.34 -20.17 -0.33
C ILE A 340 0.80 -21.11 0.11
N ALA A 341 1.54 -20.73 1.16
CA ALA A 341 2.63 -21.56 1.68
C ALA A 341 2.15 -22.94 2.14
N HIS A 342 1.05 -23.00 2.90
CA HIS A 342 0.45 -24.26 3.34
C HIS A 342 -0.03 -25.13 2.15
N ASN A 343 -0.63 -24.51 1.15
CA ASN A 343 -1.11 -25.21 -0.04
C ASN A 343 0.03 -25.73 -0.92
N ILE A 344 1.11 -24.96 -1.10
CA ILE A 344 2.32 -25.45 -1.76
C ILE A 344 2.91 -26.63 -0.99
N LYS A 345 3.01 -26.54 0.35
CA LYS A 345 3.50 -27.66 1.17
C LYS A 345 2.60 -28.88 1.08
N ALA A 346 1.29 -28.72 1.01
CA ALA A 346 0.35 -29.82 0.79
C ALA A 346 0.66 -30.53 -0.53
N LEU A 347 0.81 -29.79 -1.64
CA LEU A 347 1.18 -30.35 -2.94
C LEU A 347 2.52 -31.10 -2.94
N ILE A 348 3.54 -30.53 -2.29
CA ILE A 348 4.86 -31.17 -2.13
C ILE A 348 4.73 -32.51 -1.44
N ASN A 349 3.82 -32.63 -0.46
CA ASN A 349 3.57 -33.85 0.30
C ASN A 349 2.50 -34.76 -0.35
N GLY A 350 2.08 -34.52 -1.59
CA GLY A 350 1.05 -35.30 -2.29
C GLY A 350 -0.36 -35.16 -1.72
N LYS A 351 -0.62 -34.09 -0.95
CA LYS A 351 -1.95 -33.76 -0.39
C LYS A 351 -2.67 -32.73 -1.22
N SER A 352 -3.99 -32.73 -1.15
CA SER A 352 -4.82 -31.70 -1.80
C SER A 352 -4.72 -30.35 -1.08
N PRO A 353 -4.62 -29.23 -1.82
CA PRO A 353 -4.75 -27.89 -1.26
C PRO A 353 -6.13 -27.65 -0.64
N THR A 354 -6.18 -26.76 0.36
CA THR A 354 -7.41 -26.38 1.05
C THR A 354 -7.78 -24.91 0.77
N PRO A 355 -9.09 -24.57 0.83
CA PRO A 355 -9.50 -23.17 0.70
C PRO A 355 -8.80 -22.25 1.69
N ALA A 356 -8.36 -21.10 1.21
CA ALA A 356 -7.77 -20.05 2.05
C ALA A 356 -8.86 -19.39 2.89
N THR A 357 -8.61 -19.26 4.19
CA THR A 357 -9.48 -18.55 5.10
C THR A 357 -8.82 -17.21 5.48
N VAL A 358 -9.52 -16.12 5.27
CA VAL A 358 -9.09 -14.78 5.68
C VAL A 358 -10.02 -14.27 6.78
N ASN A 359 -9.43 -13.91 7.92
CA ASN A 359 -10.15 -13.35 9.05
C ASN A 359 -9.86 -11.86 9.16
N LEU A 360 -10.84 -11.03 8.81
CA LEU A 360 -10.74 -9.59 9.00
C LEU A 360 -11.00 -9.26 10.48
N ARG A 361 -10.01 -8.63 11.13
CA ARG A 361 -10.08 -8.28 12.56
C ARG A 361 -10.74 -6.93 12.80
N GLY A 362 -11.02 -6.18 11.75
CA GLY A 362 -11.60 -4.84 11.79
C GLY A 362 -10.86 -3.85 10.89
N THR A 363 -11.30 -2.61 10.94
CA THR A 363 -10.76 -1.50 10.16
C THR A 363 -9.97 -0.56 11.08
N LEU A 364 -8.76 -0.20 10.65
CA LEU A 364 -7.87 0.72 11.36
C LEU A 364 -7.64 1.92 10.45
N MET A 365 -8.04 3.12 10.87
CA MET A 365 -7.94 4.33 10.07
C MET A 365 -7.26 5.45 10.85
N LYS A 366 -6.24 6.08 10.27
CA LYS A 366 -5.60 7.29 10.80
C LYS A 366 -6.47 8.52 10.49
N LEU A 367 -6.87 9.26 11.52
CA LEU A 367 -7.75 10.42 11.37
C LEU A 367 -7.10 11.74 11.85
N GLY A 368 -5.78 11.80 11.80
CA GLY A 368 -4.99 12.97 12.17
C GLY A 368 -3.63 12.57 12.74
N MET A 369 -2.83 13.54 13.15
CA MET A 369 -1.61 13.26 13.91
C MET A 369 -2.00 12.71 15.29
N HIS A 370 -1.44 11.55 15.65
CA HIS A 370 -1.67 10.88 16.94
C HIS A 370 -3.12 10.42 17.20
N GLU A 371 -3.98 10.42 16.18
CA GLU A 371 -5.37 10.02 16.31
C GLU A 371 -5.76 8.98 15.26
N SER A 372 -6.54 7.99 15.68
CA SER A 372 -7.08 6.96 14.79
C SER A 372 -8.46 6.52 15.26
N ALA A 373 -9.26 6.04 14.32
CA ALA A 373 -10.46 5.27 14.61
C ALA A 373 -10.19 3.79 14.29
N VAL A 374 -10.57 2.95 15.21
CA VAL A 374 -10.48 1.49 15.13
C VAL A 374 -11.87 0.92 15.25
N GLU A 375 -12.33 0.22 14.23
CA GLU A 375 -13.57 -0.52 14.26
C GLU A 375 -13.28 -2.02 14.37
N ILE A 376 -13.81 -2.67 15.40
CA ILE A 376 -13.59 -4.09 15.70
C ILE A 376 -14.91 -4.83 15.53
N PHE A 377 -14.92 -5.91 14.73
CA PHE A 377 -16.08 -6.76 14.46
C PHE A 377 -17.31 -5.99 13.93
N ASP A 378 -17.10 -4.90 13.17
CA ASP A 378 -18.13 -4.02 12.63
C ASP A 378 -19.14 -3.51 13.69
N ARG A 379 -18.72 -3.49 14.96
CA ARG A 379 -19.60 -3.21 16.10
C ARG A 379 -19.02 -2.21 17.10
N TYR A 380 -17.75 -2.31 17.42
CA TYR A 380 -17.10 -1.46 18.42
C TYR A 380 -16.15 -0.47 17.75
N GLU A 381 -16.33 0.80 18.05
CA GLU A 381 -15.49 1.88 17.57
C GLU A 381 -14.70 2.50 18.72
N ILE A 382 -13.38 2.56 18.59
CA ILE A 382 -12.46 3.17 19.54
C ILE A 382 -11.71 4.29 18.82
N LYS A 383 -11.77 5.51 19.34
CA LYS A 383 -11.25 6.72 18.72
C LYS A 383 -10.09 7.34 19.48
N GLY A 384 -9.48 8.35 18.86
CA GLY A 384 -8.47 9.20 19.47
C GLY A 384 -7.15 8.46 19.75
N GLN A 385 -6.50 8.83 20.83
CA GLN A 385 -5.19 8.31 21.22
C GLN A 385 -5.23 6.81 21.57
N LEU A 386 -6.33 6.33 22.17
CA LEU A 386 -6.50 4.90 22.44
C LEU A 386 -6.65 4.11 21.13
N GLY A 387 -7.41 4.63 20.17
CA GLY A 387 -7.48 4.06 18.82
C GLY A 387 -6.10 4.02 18.14
N GLN A 388 -5.31 5.08 18.28
CA GLN A 388 -3.94 5.12 17.77
C GLN A 388 -3.04 4.06 18.43
N ALA A 389 -3.10 3.89 19.74
CA ALA A 389 -2.33 2.88 20.46
C ALA A 389 -2.68 1.46 19.98
N ILE A 390 -3.96 1.15 19.82
CA ILE A 390 -4.43 -0.15 19.31
C ILE A 390 -3.97 -0.36 17.85
N ARG A 391 -4.07 0.65 17.01
CA ARG A 391 -3.60 0.59 15.61
C ARG A 391 -2.11 0.30 15.54
N LEU A 392 -1.27 1.00 16.31
CA LEU A 392 0.16 0.76 16.37
C LEU A 392 0.50 -0.64 16.91
N ALA A 393 -0.18 -1.10 17.96
CA ALA A 393 0.01 -2.45 18.50
C ALA A 393 -0.34 -3.54 17.46
N THR A 394 -1.43 -3.35 16.71
CA THR A 394 -1.83 -4.25 15.62
C THR A 394 -0.77 -4.27 14.50
N TYR A 395 -0.21 -3.12 14.15
CA TYR A 395 0.83 -3.05 13.13
C TYR A 395 2.15 -3.69 13.58
N LEU A 396 2.45 -3.66 14.87
CA LEU A 396 3.59 -4.38 15.43
C LEU A 396 3.49 -5.89 15.17
N GLU A 397 2.30 -6.47 15.37
CA GLU A 397 2.04 -7.89 15.10
C GLU A 397 2.21 -8.23 13.60
N LEU A 398 1.87 -7.29 12.71
CA LEU A 398 1.95 -7.48 11.26
C LEU A 398 3.34 -7.21 10.66
N MET A 399 4.30 -6.72 11.44
CA MET A 399 5.64 -6.47 10.91
C MET A 399 6.43 -7.76 10.71
N PRO A 400 7.03 -7.97 9.52
CA PRO A 400 7.88 -9.12 9.23
C PRO A 400 9.26 -8.94 9.88
N THR A 401 9.39 -9.13 11.19
CA THR A 401 10.66 -8.88 11.90
C THR A 401 11.31 -10.16 12.36
N PRO A 402 12.63 -10.38 12.12
CA PRO A 402 13.40 -11.39 12.83
C PRO A 402 13.40 -11.11 14.33
N ALA A 403 13.44 -12.16 15.15
CA ALA A 403 13.38 -12.05 16.61
C ALA A 403 14.40 -11.06 17.22
N ARG A 404 15.58 -10.91 16.60
CA ARG A 404 16.62 -9.98 17.04
C ARG A 404 16.24 -8.50 16.82
N ASN A 405 15.52 -8.19 15.74
CA ASN A 405 15.03 -6.85 15.46
C ASN A 405 13.70 -6.56 16.18
N PHE A 406 13.02 -7.61 16.64
CA PHE A 406 11.77 -7.51 17.38
C PHE A 406 11.96 -6.77 18.71
N VAL A 407 13.00 -7.09 19.48
CA VAL A 407 13.27 -6.44 20.78
C VAL A 407 13.54 -4.95 20.62
N ASN A 408 14.31 -4.54 19.60
CA ASN A 408 14.60 -3.12 19.37
C ASN A 408 13.36 -2.35 18.87
N ARG A 409 12.49 -3.02 18.11
CA ARG A 409 11.26 -2.42 17.56
C ARG A 409 10.12 -2.42 18.56
N THR A 410 10.00 -3.46 19.38
CA THR A 410 9.03 -3.48 20.49
C THR A 410 9.35 -2.39 21.51
N GLY A 411 10.64 -2.13 21.80
CA GLY A 411 11.05 -1.02 22.65
C GLY A 411 10.53 0.32 22.14
N TRP A 412 10.70 0.62 20.84
CA TRP A 412 10.19 1.84 20.21
C TRP A 412 8.66 1.92 20.24
N PHE A 413 7.96 0.84 19.83
CA PHE A 413 6.49 0.80 19.88
C PHE A 413 5.95 0.93 21.29
N THR A 414 6.62 0.30 22.27
CA THR A 414 6.24 0.41 23.68
C THR A 414 6.43 1.85 24.17
N GLU A 415 7.54 2.52 23.84
CA GLU A 415 7.76 3.93 24.16
C GLU A 415 6.71 4.83 23.51
N GLU A 416 6.39 4.61 22.21
CA GLU A 416 5.41 5.42 21.52
C GLU A 416 3.99 5.22 22.07
N ILE A 417 3.60 3.97 22.34
CA ILE A 417 2.32 3.66 23.02
C ILE A 417 2.27 4.29 24.41
N LEU A 418 3.35 4.21 25.20
CA LEU A 418 3.41 4.81 26.53
C LEU A 418 3.34 6.34 26.46
N LYS A 419 4.02 6.98 25.49
CA LYS A 419 3.90 8.43 25.25
C LYS A 419 2.47 8.83 24.87
N GLN A 420 1.78 8.03 24.06
CA GLN A 420 0.39 8.27 23.68
C GLN A 420 -0.54 8.13 24.89
N ILE A 421 -0.38 7.09 25.69
CA ILE A 421 -1.17 6.87 26.92
C ILE A 421 -0.89 7.99 27.95
N ALA A 422 0.36 8.44 28.08
CA ALA A 422 0.73 9.50 29.03
C ALA A 422 0.24 10.90 28.64
N ARG A 423 -0.25 11.08 27.40
CA ARG A 423 -0.87 12.32 26.91
C ARG A 423 -2.39 12.36 27.16
N VAL A 424 -2.97 11.27 27.64
CA VAL A 424 -4.37 11.16 28.10
C VAL A 424 -4.44 11.56 29.57
#